data_d3dc467ea5971af3d67f50ee9913e3d5
#
_entry.id   d3dc467ea5971af3d67f50ee9913e3d5
#
_cell.length_a   1.000
_cell.length_b   1.000
_cell.length_c   1.000
_cell.angle_alpha   90.00
_cell.angle_beta   90.00
_cell.angle_gamma   90.00
#
_symmetry.space_group_name_H-M   'P 1'
#
loop_
_entity.id
_entity.type
_entity.pdbx_description
1 polymer ?
#
loop_
_entity_poly.entity_id
_entity_poly.type
_entity_poly.pdbx_seq_one_letter_code
_entity_poly.pdbx_strand_id
1 'polypeptide(L)'
;MKKKILPVVAAAVLIVVLAAILIVSKVVDKYIPTDEKMDSAEYYGITGEGQVPVILQDKVAGEMSMLVDGVPYLNYNTVKDSLNSRFYWDSTNQLMLYTTPTDVIKIPAGGAEYTVSDEAESFDQIIVRLEGEMPYIEADFVKQYTNMTYETLQEPDRILVTYKWGTIQQAKVKRDENVRYQGG
;
A
#
# COMPACT_ATOMS: atom_id res chain seq x y z
N MET A 1 -9.88 32.35 66.57
CA MET A 1 -9.09 32.12 65.31
C MET A 1 -9.59 30.96 64.44
N LYS A 2 -10.18 29.90 64.94
CA LYS A 2 -10.65 28.70 64.16
C LYS A 2 -11.76 28.96 63.12
N LYS A 3 -12.65 29.97 63.33
CA LYS A 3 -13.79 30.25 62.43
C LYS A 3 -13.44 30.88 61.07
N LYS A 4 -12.24 31.48 60.90
CA LYS A 4 -11.82 32.09 59.63
C LYS A 4 -11.04 31.14 58.74
N ILE A 5 -10.53 30.01 59.25
CA ILE A 5 -9.74 29.03 58.52
C ILE A 5 -10.63 28.11 57.68
N LEU A 6 -11.82 27.80 58.17
CA LEU A 6 -12.74 26.86 57.50
C LEU A 6 -13.12 27.30 56.06
N PRO A 7 -13.51 28.57 55.81
CA PRO A 7 -13.84 28.98 54.42
C PRO A 7 -12.61 29.01 53.50
N VAL A 8 -11.44 29.31 54.01
CA VAL A 8 -10.19 29.29 53.22
C VAL A 8 -9.82 27.86 52.80
N VAL A 9 -9.93 26.91 53.73
CA VAL A 9 -9.67 25.50 53.43
C VAL A 9 -10.72 24.94 52.44
N ALA A 10 -11.99 25.30 52.58
CA ALA A 10 -13.05 24.90 51.65
C ALA A 10 -12.81 25.46 50.25
N ALA A 11 -12.39 26.75 50.13
CA ALA A 11 -12.03 27.32 48.83
C ALA A 11 -10.81 26.63 48.17
N ALA A 12 -9.80 26.31 48.97
CA ALA A 12 -8.61 25.60 48.46
C ALA A 12 -8.96 24.20 47.96
N VAL A 13 -9.80 23.44 48.67
CA VAL A 13 -10.29 22.11 48.25
C VAL A 13 -11.11 22.24 46.97
N LEU A 14 -11.97 23.26 46.85
CA LEU A 14 -12.76 23.45 45.63
C LEU A 14 -11.87 23.71 44.41
N ILE A 15 -10.82 24.51 44.57
CA ILE A 15 -9.87 24.81 43.49
C ILE A 15 -9.14 23.52 43.05
N VAL A 16 -8.73 22.67 44.00
CA VAL A 16 -8.03 21.41 43.71
C VAL A 16 -8.99 20.44 42.97
N VAL A 17 -10.24 20.37 43.39
CA VAL A 17 -11.26 19.54 42.72
C VAL A 17 -11.54 20.01 41.31
N LEU A 18 -11.67 21.34 41.10
CA LEU A 18 -11.87 21.90 39.75
C LEU A 18 -10.66 21.63 38.85
N ALA A 19 -9.44 21.80 39.37
CA ALA A 19 -8.22 21.49 38.62
C ALA A 19 -8.15 19.99 38.26
N ALA A 20 -8.51 19.09 39.18
CA ALA A 20 -8.55 17.67 38.92
C ALA A 20 -9.58 17.30 37.83
N ILE A 21 -10.78 17.91 37.86
CA ILE A 21 -11.80 17.71 36.82
C ILE A 21 -11.29 18.16 35.46
N LEU A 22 -10.62 19.31 35.36
CA LEU A 22 -10.05 19.81 34.09
C LEU A 22 -8.92 18.92 33.55
N ILE A 23 -8.11 18.34 34.42
CA ILE A 23 -7.07 17.39 34.02
C ILE A 23 -7.69 16.08 33.53
N VAL A 24 -8.67 15.56 34.28
CA VAL A 24 -9.36 14.33 33.91
C VAL A 24 -10.14 14.50 32.61
N SER A 25 -10.84 15.62 32.40
CA SER A 25 -11.55 15.85 31.12
C SER A 25 -10.59 15.84 29.92
N LYS A 26 -9.44 16.52 30.00
CA LYS A 26 -8.44 16.50 28.93
C LYS A 26 -7.83 15.12 28.65
N VAL A 27 -7.68 14.31 29.69
CA VAL A 27 -7.19 12.94 29.56
C VAL A 27 -8.27 12.03 28.95
N VAL A 28 -9.51 12.21 29.40
CA VAL A 28 -10.67 11.44 28.91
C VAL A 28 -10.93 11.76 27.45
N ASP A 29 -10.94 13.04 27.06
CA ASP A 29 -11.11 13.47 25.66
C ASP A 29 -10.04 12.88 24.72
N LYS A 30 -8.84 12.59 25.23
CA LYS A 30 -7.77 11.96 24.48
C LYS A 30 -7.99 10.45 24.24
N TYR A 31 -8.76 9.77 25.12
CA TYR A 31 -8.96 8.32 25.10
C TYR A 31 -10.39 7.88 24.77
N ILE A 32 -11.34 8.81 24.71
CA ILE A 32 -12.69 8.50 24.21
C ILE A 32 -12.57 8.46 22.68
N PRO A 33 -12.94 7.35 22.03
CA PRO A 33 -13.10 7.32 20.59
C PRO A 33 -14.11 8.40 20.19
N THR A 34 -13.71 9.31 19.31
CA THR A 34 -14.67 10.27 18.74
C THR A 34 -15.62 9.51 17.83
N ASP A 35 -16.90 9.86 17.87
CA ASP A 35 -17.90 9.37 16.90
C ASP A 35 -17.78 10.09 15.54
N GLU A 36 -16.83 11.01 15.39
CA GLU A 36 -16.51 11.64 14.12
C GLU A 36 -15.97 10.57 13.16
N LYS A 37 -16.75 10.22 12.18
CA LYS A 37 -16.34 9.39 11.07
C LYS A 37 -15.49 10.24 10.13
N MET A 38 -14.21 9.92 10.02
CA MET A 38 -13.37 10.47 8.96
C MET A 38 -13.97 10.05 7.61
N ASP A 39 -14.01 10.97 6.66
CA ASP A 39 -14.40 10.62 5.29
C ASP A 39 -13.41 9.59 4.73
N SER A 40 -13.95 8.57 4.08
CA SER A 40 -13.13 7.48 3.54
C SER A 40 -12.16 7.97 2.46
N ALA A 41 -12.56 8.95 1.66
CA ALA A 41 -11.69 9.55 0.64
C ALA A 41 -10.52 10.30 1.29
N GLU A 42 -10.77 11.04 2.36
CA GLU A 42 -9.74 11.72 3.16
C GLU A 42 -8.78 10.71 3.81
N TYR A 43 -9.32 9.64 4.39
CA TYR A 43 -8.51 8.58 5.02
C TYR A 43 -7.53 7.93 4.05
N TYR A 44 -7.98 7.67 2.82
CA TYR A 44 -7.15 7.06 1.78
C TYR A 44 -6.34 8.08 0.97
N GLY A 45 -6.52 9.38 1.20
CA GLY A 45 -5.82 10.44 0.47
C GLY A 45 -6.27 10.60 -0.98
N ILE A 46 -7.52 10.25 -1.30
CA ILE A 46 -8.09 10.40 -2.65
C ILE A 46 -8.36 11.88 -2.88
N THR A 47 -7.68 12.48 -3.86
CA THR A 47 -7.79 13.91 -4.18
C THR A 47 -8.36 14.18 -5.57
N GLY A 48 -8.46 13.16 -6.41
CA GLY A 48 -8.91 13.28 -7.80
C GLY A 48 -9.81 12.11 -8.22
N GLU A 49 -10.58 12.35 -9.28
CA GLU A 49 -11.43 11.34 -9.89
C GLU A 49 -10.57 10.23 -10.53
N GLY A 50 -11.00 8.99 -10.41
CA GLY A 50 -10.28 7.82 -10.97
C GLY A 50 -9.07 7.35 -10.15
N GLN A 51 -8.67 8.08 -9.09
CA GLN A 51 -7.63 7.63 -8.19
C GLN A 51 -8.14 6.50 -7.29
N VAL A 52 -7.38 5.42 -7.22
CA VAL A 52 -7.73 4.23 -6.46
C VAL A 52 -6.58 3.85 -5.54
N PRO A 53 -6.76 3.92 -4.22
CA PRO A 53 -5.75 3.51 -3.27
C PRO A 53 -5.54 2.00 -3.32
N VAL A 54 -4.29 1.58 -3.14
CA VAL A 54 -3.92 0.18 -3.01
C VAL A 54 -3.61 -0.13 -1.56
N ILE A 55 -4.26 -1.15 -1.04
CA ILE A 55 -4.01 -1.66 0.31
C ILE A 55 -3.15 -2.92 0.17
N LEU A 56 -1.92 -2.84 0.67
CA LEU A 56 -0.96 -3.94 0.65
C LEU A 56 -0.98 -4.62 2.01
N GLN A 57 -1.74 -5.70 2.15
CA GLN A 57 -1.91 -6.44 3.42
C GLN A 57 -2.35 -5.53 4.58
N ASP A 58 -1.43 -4.83 5.24
CA ASP A 58 -1.61 -4.07 6.46
C ASP A 58 -1.35 -2.56 6.30
N LYS A 59 -0.99 -2.11 5.09
CA LYS A 59 -0.68 -0.69 4.83
C LYS A 59 -1.28 -0.21 3.52
N VAL A 60 -1.58 1.07 3.46
CA VAL A 60 -1.92 1.77 2.22
C VAL A 60 -0.63 2.06 1.46
N ALA A 61 -0.60 1.77 0.15
CA ALA A 61 0.52 2.15 -0.72
C ALA A 61 0.65 3.68 -0.79
N GLY A 62 1.88 4.17 -0.99
CA GLY A 62 2.13 5.60 -1.10
C GLY A 62 1.62 6.23 -2.41
N GLU A 63 1.40 5.40 -3.42
CA GLU A 63 1.03 5.83 -4.77
C GLU A 63 -0.38 5.34 -5.12
N MET A 64 -1.16 6.21 -5.74
CA MET A 64 -2.49 5.87 -6.25
C MET A 64 -2.39 5.02 -7.49
N SER A 65 -3.28 4.07 -7.62
CA SER A 65 -3.54 3.26 -8.81
C SER A 65 -4.80 3.76 -9.52
N MET A 66 -5.25 3.09 -10.56
CA MET A 66 -6.45 3.48 -11.30
C MET A 66 -7.35 2.29 -11.63
N LEU A 67 -8.64 2.57 -11.82
CA LEU A 67 -9.59 1.67 -12.44
C LEU A 67 -9.99 2.25 -13.80
N VAL A 68 -9.86 1.46 -14.85
CA VAL A 68 -10.31 1.84 -16.20
C VAL A 68 -11.30 0.79 -16.67
N ASP A 69 -12.55 1.20 -16.84
CA ASP A 69 -13.65 0.29 -17.21
C ASP A 69 -13.79 -0.92 -16.27
N GLY A 70 -13.50 -0.71 -14.99
CA GLY A 70 -13.52 -1.76 -13.96
C GLY A 70 -12.27 -2.62 -13.89
N VAL A 71 -11.29 -2.41 -14.77
CA VAL A 71 -10.01 -3.11 -14.78
C VAL A 71 -9.00 -2.35 -13.92
N PRO A 72 -8.39 -2.99 -12.92
CA PRO A 72 -7.40 -2.35 -12.06
C PRO A 72 -6.03 -2.28 -12.73
N TYR A 73 -5.43 -1.09 -12.70
CA TYR A 73 -4.06 -0.81 -13.14
C TYR A 73 -3.25 -0.33 -11.95
N LEU A 74 -2.23 -1.08 -11.58
CA LEU A 74 -1.37 -0.79 -10.44
C LEU A 74 -0.28 0.22 -10.86
N ASN A 75 -0.04 1.22 -10.01
CA ASN A 75 1.07 2.15 -10.20
C ASN A 75 2.41 1.39 -10.25
N TYR A 76 3.25 1.73 -11.21
CA TYR A 76 4.55 1.07 -11.41
C TYR A 76 5.44 1.09 -10.16
N ASN A 77 5.50 2.20 -9.44
CA ASN A 77 6.32 2.28 -8.23
C ASN A 77 5.79 1.30 -7.15
N THR A 78 4.46 1.20 -7.00
CA THR A 78 3.86 0.20 -6.10
C THR A 78 4.24 -1.23 -6.50
N VAL A 79 4.18 -1.55 -7.79
CA VAL A 79 4.57 -2.87 -8.29
C VAL A 79 6.06 -3.13 -8.03
N LYS A 80 6.94 -2.23 -8.44
CA LYS A 80 8.39 -2.37 -8.33
C LYS A 80 8.85 -2.46 -6.88
N ASP A 81 8.37 -1.57 -6.02
CA ASP A 81 8.90 -1.41 -4.66
C ASP A 81 8.27 -2.38 -3.66
N SER A 82 7.03 -2.83 -3.91
CA SER A 82 6.28 -3.64 -2.95
C SER A 82 5.94 -5.05 -3.41
N LEU A 83 5.87 -5.30 -4.72
CA LEU A 83 5.43 -6.61 -5.25
C LEU A 83 6.57 -7.35 -5.95
N ASN A 84 7.21 -6.73 -6.94
CA ASN A 84 8.27 -7.38 -7.70
C ASN A 84 9.22 -6.37 -8.35
N SER A 85 10.43 -6.25 -7.82
CA SER A 85 11.46 -5.31 -8.27
C SER A 85 12.07 -5.63 -9.66
N ARG A 86 11.65 -6.73 -10.29
CA ARG A 86 12.12 -7.09 -11.64
C ARG A 86 11.41 -6.34 -12.76
N PHE A 87 10.32 -5.64 -12.46
CA PHE A 87 9.70 -4.71 -13.39
C PHE A 87 10.58 -3.46 -13.53
N TYR A 88 10.93 -3.10 -14.74
CA TYR A 88 11.73 -1.93 -15.07
C TYR A 88 11.04 -1.11 -16.15
N TRP A 89 10.90 0.19 -15.93
CA TRP A 89 10.33 1.12 -16.89
C TRP A 89 11.42 1.88 -17.64
N ASP A 90 11.48 1.71 -18.96
CA ASP A 90 12.27 2.52 -19.88
C ASP A 90 11.40 3.66 -20.42
N SER A 91 11.53 4.84 -19.81
CA SER A 91 10.75 6.02 -20.18
C SER A 91 11.10 6.55 -21.58
N THR A 92 12.32 6.32 -22.05
CA THR A 92 12.78 6.79 -23.37
C THR A 92 12.07 6.05 -24.50
N ASN A 93 11.93 4.74 -24.34
CA ASN A 93 11.32 3.87 -25.35
C ASN A 93 9.85 3.58 -25.04
N GLN A 94 9.30 4.08 -23.92
CA GLN A 94 7.96 3.77 -23.41
C GLN A 94 7.72 2.26 -23.33
N LEU A 95 8.68 1.56 -22.76
CA LEU A 95 8.73 0.11 -22.71
C LEU A 95 8.83 -0.37 -21.27
N MET A 96 7.92 -1.23 -20.86
CA MET A 96 8.05 -1.99 -19.62
C MET A 96 8.86 -3.25 -19.91
N LEU A 97 9.88 -3.49 -19.12
CA LEU A 97 10.71 -4.68 -19.16
C LEU A 97 10.48 -5.52 -17.92
N TYR A 98 10.36 -6.81 -18.10
CA TYR A 98 10.38 -7.78 -17.02
C TYR A 98 11.36 -8.90 -17.35
N THR A 99 12.24 -9.25 -16.41
CA THR A 99 13.25 -10.26 -16.63
C THR A 99 13.08 -11.45 -15.70
N THR A 100 13.08 -12.65 -16.28
CA THR A 100 13.19 -13.92 -15.57
C THR A 100 14.63 -14.46 -15.71
N PRO A 101 15.01 -15.57 -15.08
CA PRO A 101 16.31 -16.19 -15.32
C PRO A 101 16.52 -16.66 -16.77
N THR A 102 15.46 -16.90 -17.51
CA THR A 102 15.50 -17.48 -18.87
C THR A 102 14.98 -16.50 -19.92
N ASP A 103 14.13 -15.54 -19.57
CA ASP A 103 13.40 -14.76 -20.54
C ASP A 103 13.47 -13.26 -20.27
N VAL A 104 13.37 -12.50 -21.34
CA VAL A 104 13.17 -11.04 -21.32
C VAL A 104 11.81 -10.73 -21.93
N ILE A 105 10.95 -10.11 -21.15
CA ILE A 105 9.60 -9.72 -21.54
C ILE A 105 9.62 -8.22 -21.82
N LYS A 106 9.17 -7.85 -23.03
CA LYS A 106 9.12 -6.45 -23.49
C LYS A 106 7.68 -6.07 -23.79
N ILE A 107 7.18 -5.07 -23.09
CA ILE A 107 5.76 -4.66 -23.10
C ILE A 107 5.70 -3.18 -23.50
N PRO A 108 5.35 -2.87 -24.76
CA PRO A 108 5.13 -1.49 -25.18
C PRO A 108 3.93 -0.87 -24.44
N ALA A 109 4.05 0.41 -24.08
CA ALA A 109 2.90 1.12 -23.52
C ALA A 109 1.78 1.29 -24.55
N GLY A 110 0.52 1.21 -24.12
CA GLY A 110 -0.67 1.43 -24.93
C GLY A 110 -1.12 0.24 -25.75
N GLY A 111 -0.41 -0.90 -25.68
CA GLY A 111 -0.75 -2.12 -26.43
C GLY A 111 -1.12 -3.31 -25.54
N ALA A 112 -1.78 -4.29 -26.16
CA ALA A 112 -2.04 -5.61 -25.58
C ALA A 112 -1.01 -6.65 -26.06
N GLU A 113 -0.18 -6.29 -27.04
CA GLU A 113 0.87 -7.14 -27.57
C GLU A 113 2.18 -6.93 -26.81
N TYR A 114 2.91 -8.00 -26.58
CA TYR A 114 4.21 -8.00 -25.92
C TYR A 114 5.10 -9.12 -26.50
N THR A 115 6.36 -9.16 -26.14
CA THR A 115 7.25 -10.24 -26.56
C THR A 115 7.88 -10.93 -25.37
N VAL A 116 8.04 -12.25 -25.47
CA VAL A 116 8.77 -13.10 -24.51
C VAL A 116 9.96 -13.69 -25.28
N SER A 117 11.18 -13.28 -24.95
CA SER A 117 12.41 -13.70 -25.64
C SER A 117 12.31 -13.58 -27.17
N ASP A 118 11.72 -12.42 -27.61
CA ASP A 118 11.46 -12.06 -29.01
C ASP A 118 10.33 -12.84 -29.73
N GLU A 119 9.63 -13.74 -29.03
CA GLU A 119 8.39 -14.36 -29.53
C GLU A 119 7.18 -13.47 -29.17
N ALA A 120 6.32 -13.23 -30.14
CA ALA A 120 5.15 -12.36 -29.98
C ALA A 120 4.04 -13.09 -29.20
N GLU A 121 3.53 -12.40 -28.19
CA GLU A 121 2.42 -12.83 -27.35
C GLU A 121 1.36 -11.72 -27.29
N SER A 122 0.14 -12.07 -26.88
CA SER A 122 -0.93 -11.10 -26.68
C SER A 122 -1.65 -11.33 -25.36
N PHE A 123 -2.14 -10.23 -24.80
CA PHE A 123 -2.97 -10.22 -23.61
C PHE A 123 -4.38 -9.71 -23.96
N ASP A 124 -5.36 -10.01 -23.11
CA ASP A 124 -6.76 -9.64 -23.40
C ASP A 124 -7.00 -8.13 -23.37
N GLN A 125 -6.12 -7.37 -22.72
CA GLN A 125 -6.28 -5.94 -22.50
C GLN A 125 -4.94 -5.20 -22.67
N ILE A 126 -5.01 -3.86 -22.73
CA ILE A 126 -3.81 -3.03 -22.67
C ILE A 126 -3.06 -3.32 -21.37
N ILE A 127 -1.79 -3.75 -21.47
CA ILE A 127 -1.00 -4.17 -20.32
C ILE A 127 -0.44 -2.97 -19.55
N VAL A 128 0.10 -1.99 -20.29
CA VAL A 128 0.71 -0.79 -19.68
C VAL A 128 -0.02 0.45 -20.20
N ARG A 129 -0.58 1.24 -19.28
CA ARG A 129 -1.16 2.56 -19.57
C ARG A 129 -0.27 3.65 -19.01
N LEU A 130 -0.28 4.80 -19.65
CA LEU A 130 0.41 6.00 -19.16
C LEU A 130 -0.61 7.05 -18.73
N GLU A 131 -0.36 7.65 -17.55
CA GLU A 131 -0.97 8.90 -17.15
C GLU A 131 0.14 9.92 -16.96
N GLY A 132 0.23 10.86 -17.93
CA GLY A 132 1.43 11.68 -18.06
C GLY A 132 2.66 10.82 -18.37
N GLU A 133 3.65 10.84 -17.49
CA GLU A 133 4.87 10.04 -17.60
C GLU A 133 4.85 8.78 -16.72
N MET A 134 3.81 8.62 -15.90
CA MET A 134 3.70 7.52 -14.95
C MET A 134 3.06 6.29 -15.61
N PRO A 135 3.73 5.14 -15.62
CA PRO A 135 3.17 3.90 -16.11
C PRO A 135 2.32 3.20 -15.03
N TYR A 136 1.24 2.62 -15.49
CA TYR A 136 0.33 1.77 -14.71
C TYR A 136 0.22 0.43 -15.40
N ILE A 137 0.33 -0.66 -14.64
CA ILE A 137 0.38 -2.02 -15.16
C ILE A 137 -0.91 -2.74 -14.79
N GLU A 138 -1.52 -3.39 -15.74
CA GLU A 138 -2.71 -4.19 -15.54
C GLU A 138 -2.49 -5.28 -14.47
N ALA A 139 -3.43 -5.41 -13.52
CA ALA A 139 -3.23 -6.20 -12.32
C ALA A 139 -3.16 -7.71 -12.56
N ASP A 140 -3.91 -8.27 -13.51
CA ASP A 140 -3.82 -9.69 -13.85
C ASP A 140 -2.51 -10.03 -14.57
N PHE A 141 -1.96 -9.07 -15.34
CA PHE A 141 -0.63 -9.23 -15.90
C PHE A 141 0.44 -9.24 -14.79
N VAL A 142 0.38 -8.32 -13.83
CA VAL A 142 1.29 -8.33 -12.68
C VAL A 142 1.18 -9.63 -11.89
N LYS A 143 -0.04 -10.14 -11.69
CA LYS A 143 -0.32 -11.38 -10.98
C LYS A 143 0.35 -12.61 -11.62
N GLN A 144 0.52 -12.65 -12.95
CA GLN A 144 1.23 -13.77 -13.62
C GLN A 144 2.68 -13.90 -13.17
N TYR A 145 3.31 -12.77 -12.78
CA TYR A 145 4.73 -12.71 -12.41
C TYR A 145 4.97 -12.44 -10.92
N THR A 146 3.90 -12.47 -10.13
CA THR A 146 3.95 -12.26 -8.68
C THR A 146 3.08 -13.28 -7.97
N ASN A 147 3.41 -13.61 -6.72
CA ASN A 147 2.54 -14.43 -5.87
C ASN A 147 1.48 -13.56 -5.18
N MET A 148 0.79 -12.73 -5.94
CA MET A 148 -0.26 -11.87 -5.41
C MET A 148 -1.65 -12.37 -5.81
N THR A 149 -2.62 -12.00 -4.99
CA THR A 149 -4.04 -11.97 -5.32
C THR A 149 -4.55 -10.56 -5.04
N TYR A 150 -5.57 -10.13 -5.76
CA TYR A 150 -6.18 -8.84 -5.50
C TYR A 150 -7.71 -8.93 -5.53
N GLU A 151 -8.34 -7.94 -4.91
CA GLU A 151 -9.77 -7.73 -4.89
C GLU A 151 -10.06 -6.24 -5.02
N THR A 152 -11.02 -5.88 -5.85
CA THR A 152 -11.51 -4.50 -5.96
C THR A 152 -12.70 -4.32 -5.05
N LEU A 153 -12.65 -3.31 -4.19
CA LEU A 153 -13.69 -2.95 -3.24
C LEU A 153 -14.24 -1.57 -3.63
N GLN A 154 -15.51 -1.35 -3.34
CA GLN A 154 -16.21 -0.09 -3.62
C GLN A 154 -16.47 0.71 -2.33
N GLU A 155 -16.82 1.98 -2.49
CA GLU A 155 -17.24 2.89 -1.41
C GLU A 155 -16.18 3.16 -0.33
N PRO A 156 -15.05 3.82 -0.67
CA PRO A 156 -14.58 4.24 -1.99
C PRO A 156 -13.91 3.10 -2.76
N ASP A 157 -13.75 3.28 -4.05
CA ASP A 157 -13.02 2.34 -4.89
C ASP A 157 -11.60 2.16 -4.37
N ARG A 158 -11.18 0.93 -4.15
CA ARG A 158 -9.84 0.56 -3.65
C ARG A 158 -9.45 -0.83 -4.08
N ILE A 159 -8.16 -1.08 -4.18
CA ILE A 159 -7.61 -2.39 -4.56
C ILE A 159 -6.93 -2.98 -3.33
N LEU A 160 -7.44 -4.11 -2.85
CA LEU A 160 -6.80 -4.89 -1.79
C LEU A 160 -5.88 -5.91 -2.43
N VAL A 161 -4.59 -5.83 -2.14
CA VAL A 161 -3.57 -6.76 -2.65
C VAL A 161 -3.03 -7.60 -1.50
N THR A 162 -3.07 -8.91 -1.67
CA THR A 162 -2.47 -9.88 -0.76
C THR A 162 -1.37 -10.64 -1.49
N TYR A 163 -0.19 -10.76 -0.89
CA TYR A 163 0.94 -11.47 -1.46
C TYR A 163 1.63 -12.37 -0.42
N LYS A 164 2.24 -13.45 -0.88
CA LYS A 164 2.90 -14.43 -0.01
C LYS A 164 4.42 -14.29 -0.12
N TRP A 165 5.05 -13.70 0.88
CA TRP A 165 6.51 -13.58 0.94
C TRP A 165 7.22 -14.82 1.54
N GLY A 166 6.48 -15.77 2.10
CA GLY A 166 7.01 -16.76 3.04
C GLY A 166 7.80 -17.92 2.45
N THR A 167 7.63 -18.27 1.17
CA THR A 167 8.16 -19.54 0.62
C THR A 167 9.62 -19.46 0.16
N ILE A 168 10.10 -18.27 -0.22
CA ILE A 168 11.46 -18.09 -0.76
C ILE A 168 12.52 -18.00 0.35
N GLN A 169 12.17 -17.49 1.52
CA GLN A 169 13.10 -17.37 2.65
C GLN A 169 13.45 -18.72 3.29
N GLN A 170 12.52 -19.67 3.30
CA GLN A 170 12.78 -21.02 3.85
C GLN A 170 13.68 -21.87 2.96
N ALA A 171 13.68 -21.65 1.65
CA ALA A 171 14.58 -22.33 0.71
C ALA A 171 16.05 -21.84 0.83
N LYS A 172 16.24 -20.59 1.27
CA LYS A 172 17.58 -19.99 1.42
C LYS A 172 18.33 -20.51 2.64
N VAL A 173 17.63 -20.77 3.75
CA VAL A 173 18.21 -21.26 5.00
C VAL A 173 18.74 -22.71 4.84
N LYS A 174 18.06 -23.57 4.10
CA LYS A 174 18.51 -24.96 3.86
C LYS A 174 19.77 -25.06 2.98
N ARG A 175 20.08 -24.03 2.20
CA ARG A 175 21.26 -24.03 1.32
C ARG A 175 22.54 -23.62 2.04
N ASP A 176 22.45 -22.73 3.00
CA ASP A 176 23.62 -22.23 3.73
C ASP A 176 24.17 -23.24 4.75
N GLU A 177 23.35 -24.14 5.28
CA GLU A 177 23.81 -25.20 6.17
C GLU A 177 24.67 -26.26 5.47
N ASN A 178 24.40 -26.57 4.21
CA ASN A 178 25.16 -27.57 3.47
C ASN A 178 26.52 -27.07 2.92
N VAL A 179 26.71 -25.76 2.83
CA VAL A 179 27.97 -25.18 2.33
C VAL A 179 29.04 -25.09 3.42
N ARG A 180 28.67 -25.02 4.68
CA ARG A 180 29.61 -24.94 5.82
C ARG A 180 30.31 -26.23 6.17
N TYR A 181 29.80 -27.37 5.73
CA TYR A 181 30.40 -28.69 6.08
C TYR A 181 31.38 -29.24 5.04
N GLN A 182 31.57 -28.56 3.88
CA GLN A 182 32.50 -29.01 2.84
C GLN A 182 33.78 -28.16 2.73
N GLY A 183 34.03 -27.29 3.69
CA GLY A 183 35.21 -26.42 3.72
C GLY A 183 36.09 -26.59 4.99
N GLY A 184 36.12 -27.78 5.57
CA GLY A 184 37.01 -28.13 6.68
C GLY A 184 38.00 -29.17 6.26
#